data_daf4633709905944306dd477752ef888
#
_entry.id   daf4633709905944306dd477752ef888
#
_cell.length_a   1.000
_cell.length_b   1.000
_cell.length_c   1.000
_cell.angle_alpha   90.00
_cell.angle_beta   90.00
_cell.angle_gamma   90.00
#
_symmetry.space_group_name_H-M   'P 1'
#
loop_
_entity.id
_entity.type
_entity.pdbx_description
1 polymer ?
#
loop_
_entity_poly.entity_id
_entity_poly.type
_entity_poly.pdbx_seq_one_letter_code
_entity_poly.pdbx_strand_id
1 'polypeptide(L)'
;MARFGINSKNTLGISVWKIREIAKEIGKDHDLAQELWKTKIHEARLLAAFIDDPEQVTERQMEDWVKDFDSWDVCDQVTTDLFDQTPYAYKKVFEWSERDEEFVRRAAFSMIAGLAVHDKKAKDGQFIELFSLIVKTSEDERNYVRKAVNWALRNIGKRNSRLNKKAIQLGK
;
A
#
# COMPACT_ATOMS: atom_id res chain seq x y z
N MET A 1 3.80 8.47 -18.02
CA MET A 1 3.40 8.64 -16.61
C MET A 1 2.01 9.28 -16.50
N ALA A 2 1.79 10.52 -16.84
CA ALA A 2 0.47 11.19 -16.71
C ALA A 2 -0.71 10.41 -17.34
N ARG A 3 -0.54 9.80 -18.52
CA ARG A 3 -1.53 8.93 -19.18
C ARG A 3 -2.04 7.78 -18.29
N PHE A 4 -1.24 7.35 -17.31
CA PHE A 4 -1.57 6.26 -16.38
C PHE A 4 -1.96 6.74 -15.00
N GLY A 5 -2.21 8.04 -14.82
CA GLY A 5 -2.57 8.63 -13.53
C GLY A 5 -1.42 8.69 -12.52
N ILE A 6 -0.18 8.73 -13.03
CA ILE A 6 1.03 8.93 -12.23
C ILE A 6 1.37 10.42 -12.28
N ASN A 7 1.58 11.03 -11.11
CA ASN A 7 2.01 12.42 -11.04
C ASN A 7 3.43 12.55 -11.61
N SER A 8 3.56 13.35 -12.69
CA SER A 8 4.82 13.49 -13.42
C SER A 8 5.54 14.82 -13.15
N LYS A 9 5.11 15.59 -12.15
CA LYS A 9 5.65 16.93 -11.91
C LYS A 9 7.09 16.92 -11.38
N ASN A 10 7.51 15.87 -10.70
CA ASN A 10 8.84 15.78 -10.09
C ASN A 10 9.41 14.38 -10.28
N THR A 11 9.69 14.03 -11.54
CA THR A 11 10.16 12.69 -11.94
C THR A 11 11.49 12.76 -12.67
N LEU A 12 12.32 11.74 -12.48
CA LEU A 12 13.59 11.55 -13.18
C LEU A 12 13.47 10.66 -14.42
N GLY A 13 12.33 9.97 -14.59
CA GLY A 13 12.12 9.05 -15.69
C GLY A 13 12.81 7.69 -15.54
N ILE A 14 13.19 7.31 -14.33
CA ILE A 14 13.84 6.04 -14.04
C ILE A 14 12.76 4.95 -13.86
N SER A 15 12.96 3.80 -14.52
CA SER A 15 12.00 2.69 -14.38
C SER A 15 12.06 2.07 -12.97
N VAL A 16 10.91 1.56 -12.49
CA VAL A 16 10.82 0.86 -11.19
C VAL A 16 11.80 -0.31 -11.11
N TRP A 17 12.04 -1.03 -12.21
CA TRP A 17 13.03 -2.10 -12.26
C TRP A 17 14.43 -1.61 -11.91
N LYS A 18 14.85 -0.47 -12.48
CA LYS A 18 16.17 0.11 -12.17
C LYS A 18 16.24 0.61 -10.73
N ILE A 19 15.15 1.19 -10.22
CA ILE A 19 15.09 1.60 -8.81
C ILE A 19 15.24 0.37 -7.87
N ARG A 20 14.60 -0.76 -8.20
CA ARG A 20 14.75 -2.01 -7.43
C ARG A 20 16.16 -2.59 -7.50
N GLU A 21 16.86 -2.46 -8.64
CA GLU A 21 18.28 -2.83 -8.73
C GLU A 21 19.13 -1.97 -7.79
N ILE A 22 18.97 -0.65 -7.83
CA ILE A 22 19.67 0.29 -6.94
C ILE A 22 19.35 -0.02 -5.47
N ALA A 23 18.09 -0.25 -5.13
CA ALA A 23 17.69 -0.61 -3.77
C ALA A 23 18.37 -1.89 -3.29
N LYS A 24 18.54 -2.87 -4.18
CA LYS A 24 19.23 -4.14 -3.84
C LYS A 24 20.73 -3.93 -3.58
N GLU A 25 21.35 -3.00 -4.29
CA GLU A 25 22.77 -2.65 -4.08
C GLU A 25 22.98 -1.88 -2.76
N ILE A 26 22.04 -0.99 -2.40
CA ILE A 26 22.10 -0.21 -1.15
C ILE A 26 21.80 -1.11 0.07
N GLY A 27 20.82 -2.01 -0.04
CA GLY A 27 20.29 -2.76 1.09
C GLY A 27 19.34 -1.93 1.95
N LYS A 28 19.20 -2.28 3.24
CA LYS A 28 18.34 -1.54 4.18
C LYS A 28 19.09 -0.35 4.78
N ASP A 29 18.49 0.84 4.66
CA ASP A 29 19.04 2.10 5.18
C ASP A 29 17.89 3.07 5.50
N HIS A 30 17.49 3.08 6.79
CA HIS A 30 16.37 3.88 7.28
C HIS A 30 16.65 5.38 7.16
N ASP A 31 17.86 5.84 7.52
CA ASP A 31 18.20 7.26 7.51
C ASP A 31 18.19 7.80 6.08
N LEU A 32 18.81 7.07 5.15
CA LEU A 32 18.78 7.43 3.73
C LEU A 32 17.34 7.43 3.18
N ALA A 33 16.49 6.49 3.58
CA ALA A 33 15.08 6.47 3.18
C ALA A 33 14.34 7.74 3.61
N GLN A 34 14.57 8.22 4.85
CA GLN A 34 13.99 9.47 5.34
C GLN A 34 14.46 10.68 4.51
N GLU A 35 15.74 10.76 4.16
CA GLU A 35 16.28 11.86 3.35
C GLU A 35 15.75 11.82 1.91
N LEU A 36 15.67 10.65 1.30
CA LEU A 36 15.09 10.47 -0.04
C LEU A 36 13.62 10.89 -0.09
N TRP A 37 12.83 10.56 0.94
CA TRP A 37 11.42 10.96 1.02
C TRP A 37 11.24 12.47 1.02
N LYS A 38 12.07 13.19 1.77
CA LYS A 38 12.05 14.68 1.88
C LYS A 38 12.29 15.38 0.55
N THR A 39 12.95 14.73 -0.41
CA THR A 39 13.23 15.34 -1.73
C THR A 39 11.97 15.57 -2.56
N LYS A 40 10.89 14.88 -2.27
CA LYS A 40 9.63 14.87 -3.03
C LYS A 40 9.79 14.45 -4.50
N ILE A 41 10.91 13.84 -4.86
CA ILE A 41 11.14 13.25 -6.19
C ILE A 41 10.45 11.90 -6.22
N HIS A 42 9.66 11.65 -7.27
CA HIS A 42 8.84 10.44 -7.41
C HIS A 42 9.67 9.15 -7.23
N GLU A 43 10.75 9.01 -8.00
CA GLU A 43 11.61 7.83 -7.95
C GLU A 43 12.39 7.71 -6.64
N ALA A 44 12.74 8.84 -6.00
CA ALA A 44 13.38 8.82 -4.69
C ALA A 44 12.42 8.29 -3.60
N ARG A 45 11.12 8.63 -3.68
CA ARG A 45 10.10 8.06 -2.77
C ARG A 45 9.92 6.55 -2.98
N LEU A 46 9.95 6.07 -4.22
CA LEU A 46 9.94 4.64 -4.50
C LEU A 46 11.19 3.94 -3.94
N LEU A 47 12.36 4.54 -4.15
CA LEU A 47 13.62 4.02 -3.60
C LEU A 47 13.58 3.99 -2.06
N ALA A 48 13.09 5.06 -1.43
CA ALA A 48 12.91 5.13 0.01
C ALA A 48 12.09 3.93 0.53
N ALA A 49 10.94 3.62 -0.10
CA ALA A 49 10.11 2.48 0.30
C ALA A 49 10.83 1.13 0.18
N PHE A 50 11.74 0.98 -0.79
CA PHE A 50 12.45 -0.28 -1.01
C PHE A 50 13.63 -0.50 -0.06
N ILE A 51 14.29 0.60 0.36
CA ILE A 51 15.47 0.52 1.23
C ILE A 51 15.17 0.74 2.72
N ASP A 52 13.98 1.26 3.06
CA ASP A 52 13.61 1.48 4.46
C ASP A 52 13.49 0.15 5.22
N ASP A 53 13.80 0.18 6.49
CA ASP A 53 13.72 -0.96 7.40
C ASP A 53 12.36 -0.97 8.12
N PRO A 54 11.46 -1.95 7.84
CA PRO A 54 10.16 -2.01 8.49
C PRO A 54 10.21 -2.04 10.02
N GLU A 55 11.30 -2.53 10.61
CA GLU A 55 11.46 -2.59 12.07
C GLU A 55 11.73 -1.20 12.69
N GLN A 56 12.24 -0.26 11.90
CA GLN A 56 12.51 1.12 12.32
C GLN A 56 11.38 2.09 11.97
N VAL A 57 10.45 1.68 11.09
CA VAL A 57 9.30 2.51 10.72
C VAL A 57 8.42 2.77 11.92
N THR A 58 8.18 4.04 12.21
CA THR A 58 7.29 4.47 13.29
C THR A 58 5.87 4.73 12.78
N GLU A 59 4.89 4.67 13.69
CA GLU A 59 3.51 5.04 13.37
C GLU A 59 3.42 6.50 12.85
N ARG A 60 4.23 7.40 13.40
CA ARG A 60 4.32 8.79 12.97
C ARG A 60 4.82 8.90 11.52
N GLN A 61 5.85 8.16 11.17
CA GLN A 61 6.36 8.13 9.79
C GLN A 61 5.27 7.67 8.82
N MET A 62 4.53 6.62 9.17
CA MET A 62 3.42 6.15 8.33
C MET A 62 2.37 7.25 8.11
N GLU A 63 2.00 8.00 9.17
CA GLU A 63 1.06 9.12 9.08
C GLU A 63 1.61 10.30 8.26
N ASP A 64 2.90 10.59 8.36
CA ASP A 64 3.51 11.67 7.60
C ASP A 64 3.66 11.30 6.12
N TRP A 65 4.06 10.07 5.82
CA TRP A 65 4.25 9.62 4.44
C TRP A 65 2.93 9.43 3.68
N VAL A 66 1.89 8.89 4.33
CA VAL A 66 0.59 8.64 3.67
C VAL A 66 -0.08 9.93 3.22
N LYS A 67 0.11 11.05 3.92
CA LYS A 67 -0.40 12.37 3.54
C LYS A 67 0.25 12.93 2.29
N ASP A 68 1.47 12.49 2.00
CA ASP A 68 2.23 12.92 0.83
C ASP A 68 1.90 12.12 -0.44
N PHE A 69 1.07 11.08 -0.35
CA PHE A 69 0.73 10.27 -1.52
C PHE A 69 -0.09 11.07 -2.53
N ASP A 70 0.44 11.21 -3.72
CA ASP A 70 -0.14 11.98 -4.82
C ASP A 70 -0.30 11.17 -6.11
N SER A 71 0.05 9.87 -6.07
CA SER A 71 -0.13 8.93 -7.16
C SER A 71 -0.30 7.49 -6.65
N TRP A 72 -1.00 6.68 -7.45
CA TRP A 72 -1.34 5.31 -7.07
C TRP A 72 -0.11 4.40 -6.95
N ASP A 73 0.92 4.61 -7.76
CA ASP A 73 2.11 3.76 -7.78
C ASP A 73 3.00 3.98 -6.55
N VAL A 74 3.21 5.24 -6.11
CA VAL A 74 3.88 5.54 -4.84
C VAL A 74 3.09 4.95 -3.68
N CYS A 75 1.77 5.19 -3.64
CA CYS A 75 0.88 4.62 -2.62
C CYS A 75 1.04 3.09 -2.53
N ASP A 76 0.94 2.40 -3.66
CA ASP A 76 0.98 0.93 -3.69
C ASP A 76 2.35 0.38 -3.31
N GLN A 77 3.43 0.93 -3.87
CA GLN A 77 4.78 0.45 -3.54
C GLN A 77 5.11 0.67 -2.06
N VAL A 78 4.80 1.83 -1.49
CA VAL A 78 5.06 2.10 -0.07
C VAL A 78 4.24 1.16 0.83
N THR A 79 2.98 0.95 0.51
CA THR A 79 2.11 0.10 1.34
C THR A 79 2.44 -1.38 1.24
N THR A 80 2.86 -1.88 0.07
CA THR A 80 3.10 -3.32 -0.14
C THR A 80 4.57 -3.75 -0.05
N ASP A 81 5.52 -2.84 -0.14
CA ASP A 81 6.95 -3.16 0.00
C ASP A 81 7.53 -2.75 1.37
N LEU A 82 6.79 -1.93 2.16
CA LEU A 82 7.26 -1.43 3.44
C LEU A 82 6.19 -1.51 4.54
N PHE A 83 5.06 -0.81 4.40
CA PHE A 83 4.12 -0.61 5.49
C PHE A 83 3.38 -1.87 5.94
N ASP A 84 3.09 -2.80 5.03
CA ASP A 84 2.44 -4.08 5.35
C ASP A 84 3.34 -5.03 6.17
N GLN A 85 4.64 -4.73 6.28
CA GLN A 85 5.60 -5.47 7.10
C GLN A 85 5.76 -4.89 8.51
N THR A 86 5.15 -3.73 8.79
CA THR A 86 5.25 -3.08 10.10
C THR A 86 4.25 -3.65 11.11
N PRO A 87 4.52 -3.52 12.43
CA PRO A 87 3.56 -3.95 13.44
C PRO A 87 2.28 -3.11 13.46
N TYR A 88 2.27 -1.96 12.78
CA TYR A 88 1.14 -1.05 12.71
C TYR A 88 0.17 -1.33 11.56
N ALA A 89 0.52 -2.23 10.64
CA ALA A 89 -0.19 -2.43 9.38
C ALA A 89 -1.70 -2.65 9.56
N TYR A 90 -2.10 -3.61 10.38
CA TYR A 90 -3.54 -3.89 10.61
C TYR A 90 -4.26 -2.70 11.27
N LYS A 91 -3.65 -2.04 12.26
CA LYS A 91 -4.21 -0.84 12.88
C LYS A 91 -4.47 0.25 11.85
N LYS A 92 -3.46 0.53 10.99
CA LYS A 92 -3.55 1.57 9.95
C LYS A 92 -4.56 1.23 8.86
N VAL A 93 -4.77 -0.03 8.54
CA VAL A 93 -5.86 -0.45 7.63
C VAL A 93 -7.21 0.04 8.15
N PHE A 94 -7.53 -0.17 9.43
CA PHE A 94 -8.79 0.29 10.01
C PHE A 94 -8.88 1.81 10.07
N GLU A 95 -7.83 2.49 10.53
CA GLU A 95 -7.81 3.95 10.64
C GLU A 95 -7.94 4.63 9.28
N TRP A 96 -7.15 4.21 8.30
CA TRP A 96 -7.10 4.86 6.99
C TRP A 96 -8.28 4.55 6.09
N SER A 97 -8.94 3.41 6.27
CA SER A 97 -10.17 3.09 5.52
C SER A 97 -11.32 4.05 5.79
N GLU A 98 -11.31 4.74 6.95
CA GLU A 98 -12.32 5.72 7.35
C GLU A 98 -11.98 7.16 6.91
N ARG A 99 -10.79 7.41 6.39
CA ARG A 99 -10.31 8.73 6.02
C ARG A 99 -10.92 9.19 4.70
N ASP A 100 -11.09 10.51 4.56
CA ASP A 100 -11.69 11.10 3.36
C ASP A 100 -10.69 11.35 2.23
N GLU A 101 -9.41 11.45 2.52
CA GLU A 101 -8.37 11.65 1.51
C GLU A 101 -8.23 10.42 0.61
N GLU A 102 -8.33 10.62 -0.70
CA GLU A 102 -8.40 9.54 -1.68
C GLU A 102 -7.23 8.54 -1.57
N PHE A 103 -6.00 9.05 -1.52
CA PHE A 103 -4.83 8.18 -1.45
C PHE A 103 -4.59 7.60 -0.05
N VAL A 104 -5.04 8.23 1.02
CA VAL A 104 -5.02 7.63 2.37
C VAL A 104 -5.98 6.44 2.43
N ARG A 105 -7.22 6.61 1.93
CA ARG A 105 -8.18 5.50 1.84
C ARG A 105 -7.69 4.41 0.88
N ARG A 106 -7.11 4.78 -0.28
CA ARG A 106 -6.46 3.81 -1.16
C ARG A 106 -5.38 3.01 -0.44
N ALA A 107 -4.53 3.66 0.35
CA ALA A 107 -3.44 3.02 1.09
C ALA A 107 -3.93 1.92 2.02
N ALA A 108 -5.07 2.11 2.69
CA ALA A 108 -5.68 1.06 3.51
C ALA A 108 -5.95 -0.21 2.68
N PHE A 109 -6.58 -0.09 1.52
CA PHE A 109 -6.94 -1.25 0.69
C PHE A 109 -5.75 -1.83 -0.07
N SER A 110 -4.80 -1.00 -0.50
CA SER A 110 -3.52 -1.47 -1.05
C SER A 110 -2.76 -2.28 0.00
N MET A 111 -2.71 -1.81 1.25
CA MET A 111 -2.07 -2.55 2.35
C MET A 111 -2.80 -3.87 2.66
N ILE A 112 -4.14 -3.93 2.62
CA ILE A 112 -4.89 -5.20 2.70
C ILE A 112 -4.45 -6.16 1.60
N ALA A 113 -4.28 -5.66 0.37
CA ALA A 113 -3.84 -6.49 -0.75
C ALA A 113 -2.41 -7.03 -0.54
N GLY A 114 -1.50 -6.23 0.03
CA GLY A 114 -0.15 -6.63 0.42
C GLY A 114 -0.16 -7.68 1.54
N LEU A 115 -0.84 -7.40 2.65
CA LEU A 115 -1.00 -8.33 3.78
C LEU A 115 -1.55 -9.69 3.33
N ALA A 116 -2.52 -9.68 2.42
CA ALA A 116 -3.09 -10.91 1.88
C ALA A 116 -2.06 -11.77 1.12
N VAL A 117 -1.00 -11.18 0.61
CA VAL A 117 0.09 -11.87 -0.10
C VAL A 117 1.25 -12.20 0.83
N HIS A 118 1.67 -11.27 1.66
CA HIS A 118 2.93 -11.32 2.40
C HIS A 118 2.78 -11.94 3.80
N ASP A 119 1.68 -11.66 4.53
CA ASP A 119 1.47 -12.24 5.85
C ASP A 119 0.95 -13.68 5.76
N LYS A 120 1.90 -14.61 5.61
CA LYS A 120 1.59 -16.04 5.53
C LYS A 120 1.16 -16.64 6.88
N LYS A 121 1.46 -15.96 8.00
CA LYS A 121 1.15 -16.43 9.35
C LYS A 121 -0.24 -16.00 9.80
N ALA A 122 -0.82 -14.98 9.16
CA ALA A 122 -2.14 -14.46 9.49
C ALA A 122 -3.22 -15.54 9.31
N LYS A 123 -4.10 -15.62 10.29
CA LYS A 123 -5.25 -16.53 10.29
C LYS A 123 -6.39 -15.97 9.42
N ASP A 124 -7.23 -16.86 8.88
CA ASP A 124 -8.41 -16.46 8.09
C ASP A 124 -9.31 -15.44 8.81
N GLY A 125 -9.43 -15.54 10.15
CA GLY A 125 -10.23 -14.62 10.95
C GLY A 125 -9.88 -13.15 10.73
N GLN A 126 -8.59 -12.83 10.68
CA GLN A 126 -8.11 -11.47 10.43
C GLN A 126 -8.60 -10.94 9.08
N PHE A 127 -8.52 -11.76 8.02
CA PHE A 127 -9.03 -11.36 6.70
C PHE A 127 -10.55 -11.33 6.61
N ILE A 128 -11.24 -12.15 7.41
CA ILE A 128 -12.71 -12.12 7.50
C ILE A 128 -13.20 -10.78 8.07
N GLU A 129 -12.50 -10.23 9.06
CA GLU A 129 -12.82 -8.91 9.61
C GLU A 129 -12.66 -7.79 8.57
N LEU A 130 -11.63 -7.89 7.71
CA LEU A 130 -11.36 -6.90 6.66
C LEU A 130 -12.43 -6.86 5.56
N PHE A 131 -13.24 -7.92 5.39
CA PHE A 131 -14.35 -7.88 4.44
C PHE A 131 -15.39 -6.82 4.79
N SER A 132 -15.58 -6.49 6.07
CA SER A 132 -16.48 -5.42 6.49
C SER A 132 -16.08 -4.07 5.93
N LEU A 133 -14.78 -3.76 5.90
CA LEU A 133 -14.23 -2.54 5.32
C LEU A 133 -14.43 -2.50 3.80
N ILE A 134 -14.21 -3.65 3.14
CA ILE A 134 -14.42 -3.79 1.69
C ILE A 134 -15.88 -3.52 1.33
N VAL A 135 -16.82 -4.10 2.07
CA VAL A 135 -18.27 -3.87 1.84
C VAL A 135 -18.61 -2.40 2.10
N LYS A 136 -18.18 -1.83 3.22
CA LYS A 136 -18.44 -0.43 3.56
C LYS A 136 -17.93 0.54 2.49
N THR A 137 -16.81 0.22 1.84
CA THR A 137 -16.16 1.10 0.86
C THR A 137 -16.49 0.71 -0.59
N SER A 138 -17.34 -0.30 -0.81
CA SER A 138 -17.68 -0.78 -2.16
C SER A 138 -18.38 0.25 -3.04
N GLU A 139 -19.09 1.20 -2.42
CA GLU A 139 -19.82 2.29 -3.09
C GLU A 139 -18.95 3.56 -3.30
N ASP A 140 -17.69 3.57 -2.92
CA ASP A 140 -16.81 4.71 -3.14
C ASP A 140 -16.63 4.94 -4.65
N GLU A 141 -17.02 6.11 -5.15
CA GLU A 141 -17.02 6.43 -6.57
C GLU A 141 -15.62 6.79 -7.12
N ARG A 142 -14.67 7.08 -6.23
CA ARG A 142 -13.30 7.46 -6.62
C ARG A 142 -12.56 6.28 -7.26
N ASN A 143 -12.09 6.50 -8.47
CA ASN A 143 -11.50 5.43 -9.30
C ASN A 143 -10.33 4.71 -8.62
N TYR A 144 -9.46 5.46 -7.93
CA TYR A 144 -8.29 4.88 -7.27
C TYR A 144 -8.65 4.07 -6.03
N VAL A 145 -9.68 4.49 -5.27
CA VAL A 145 -10.18 3.72 -4.13
C VAL A 145 -10.86 2.44 -4.61
N ARG A 146 -11.80 2.52 -5.57
CA ARG A 146 -12.50 1.37 -6.13
C ARG A 146 -11.56 0.27 -6.63
N LYS A 147 -10.50 0.68 -7.34
CA LYS A 147 -9.48 -0.27 -7.84
C LYS A 147 -8.76 -0.97 -6.69
N ALA A 148 -8.40 -0.26 -5.63
CA ALA A 148 -7.73 -0.84 -4.47
C ALA A 148 -8.66 -1.77 -3.68
N VAL A 149 -9.92 -1.39 -3.48
CA VAL A 149 -10.95 -2.24 -2.84
C VAL A 149 -11.11 -3.57 -3.61
N ASN A 150 -11.22 -3.51 -4.94
CA ASN A 150 -11.31 -4.72 -5.77
C ASN A 150 -10.03 -5.56 -5.69
N TRP A 151 -8.87 -4.93 -5.69
CA TRP A 151 -7.58 -5.61 -5.55
C TRP A 151 -7.46 -6.32 -4.19
N ALA A 152 -7.83 -5.66 -3.09
CA ALA A 152 -7.87 -6.24 -1.75
C ALA A 152 -8.78 -7.48 -1.71
N LEU A 153 -10.03 -7.36 -2.19
CA LEU A 153 -10.99 -8.46 -2.25
C LEU A 153 -10.43 -9.67 -3.00
N ARG A 154 -9.84 -9.43 -4.17
CA ARG A 154 -9.25 -10.48 -5.01
C ARG A 154 -8.06 -11.16 -4.36
N ASN A 155 -7.17 -10.40 -3.69
CA ASN A 155 -6.00 -10.97 -3.03
C ASN A 155 -6.37 -11.78 -1.78
N ILE A 156 -7.34 -11.32 -0.98
CA ILE A 156 -7.89 -12.14 0.11
C ILE A 156 -8.47 -13.44 -0.45
N GLY A 157 -9.25 -13.37 -1.53
CA GLY A 157 -9.85 -14.54 -2.16
C GLY A 157 -8.85 -15.55 -2.73
N LYS A 158 -7.63 -15.12 -3.05
CA LYS A 158 -6.56 -16.00 -3.54
C LYS A 158 -5.84 -16.80 -2.45
N ARG A 159 -6.03 -16.45 -1.17
CA ARG A 159 -5.31 -17.12 -0.08
C ARG A 159 -5.67 -18.60 0.07
N ASN A 160 -6.96 -18.91 0.04
CA ASN A 160 -7.47 -20.28 0.14
C ASN A 160 -8.93 -20.38 -0.31
N SER A 161 -9.46 -21.61 -0.42
CA SER A 161 -10.81 -21.89 -0.90
C SER A 161 -11.91 -21.31 0.01
N ARG A 162 -11.70 -21.24 1.33
CA ARG A 162 -12.67 -20.67 2.29
C ARG A 162 -12.83 -19.18 2.08
N LEU A 163 -11.73 -18.43 2.03
CA LEU A 163 -11.72 -17.00 1.78
C LEU A 163 -12.20 -16.68 0.36
N ASN A 164 -11.86 -17.54 -0.61
CA ASN A 164 -12.34 -17.40 -1.99
C ASN A 164 -13.88 -17.44 -2.06
N LYS A 165 -14.52 -18.44 -1.44
CA LYS A 165 -15.99 -18.54 -1.40
C LYS A 165 -16.63 -17.27 -0.82
N LYS A 166 -16.07 -16.75 0.28
CA LYS A 166 -16.56 -15.50 0.89
C LYS A 166 -16.37 -14.29 -0.02
N ALA A 167 -15.20 -14.15 -0.64
CA ALA A 167 -14.93 -13.07 -1.57
C ALA A 167 -15.88 -13.06 -2.79
N ILE A 168 -16.21 -14.24 -3.34
CA ILE A 168 -17.20 -14.38 -4.43
C ILE A 168 -18.61 -13.99 -3.98
N GLN A 169 -19.00 -14.33 -2.75
CA GLN A 169 -20.31 -13.95 -2.19
C GLN A 169 -20.45 -12.43 -2.04
N LEU A 170 -19.37 -11.73 -1.70
CA LEU A 170 -19.35 -10.27 -1.53
C LEU A 170 -19.23 -9.52 -2.85
N GLY A 171 -18.69 -10.13 -3.90
CA GLY A 171 -18.52 -9.50 -5.22
C GLY A 171 -19.72 -9.63 -6.15
N LYS A 172 -20.83 -10.22 -5.67
CA LYS A 172 -22.11 -10.35 -6.39
C LYS A 172 -23.07 -9.23 -6.01
#